data_fb69880abee1d2f8e62e7c3b6f1dfcc3
#
_entry.id   fb69880abee1d2f8e62e7c3b6f1dfcc3
#
_cell.length_a   1.000
_cell.length_b   1.000
_cell.length_c   1.000
_cell.angle_alpha   90.00
_cell.angle_beta   90.00
_cell.angle_gamma   90.00
#
_symmetry.space_group_name_H-M   'P 1'
#
loop_
_entity.id
_entity.type
_entity.pdbx_description
1 polymer ?
#
loop_
_entity_poly.entity_id
_entity_poly.type
_entity_poly.pdbx_seq_one_letter_code
_entity_poly.pdbx_strand_id
1 'polypeptide(L)'
;MSWTSADHSPNTFTRPLGPNEVFIKLVSDPGHPLGREHWAINYTATISPRGTFAALSDPPDILPTLIRYTAHPDSNSNVIYTVPDSTDALSEWASQTFTVETDAKSADEVISTIAPAPDARLYYVPQSSELLLHTAHWRMDGVGGLFLLGQLVDLMVSHADALLSGKLPDPFDSFHWGSEATRLAQPVEEAGNMPLVATDEQKTVAHEAVGTFALAAGALGVPYNGDSSSLPSGTRAAELMFSPATTSATLSAAKARGVGVTAAVHASLAAVNFRHAIAEHQGRHYTSTIKQSLRPYLPEPYSTPAAAAGLYTSGWLARVEPSGTWEENARMYQAEYEKGISSEYLQAHREYASTLVEVIKNLPAPTEPPSDIDISSMGIMEKYLDREYGTPERGISIMHAGVGVEIISRQGVVFVWTFRDQLTLRLVYNEAFHTPKQMTEFLQDIQADLLKQLGVAE
;
A
#
# COMPACT_ATOMS: atom_id res chain seq x y z
N MET A 1 0.53 15.37 -18.55
CA MET A 1 2.02 15.45 -18.40
C MET A 1 2.62 14.12 -18.81
N SER A 2 2.83 13.96 -20.12
CA SER A 2 3.29 12.70 -20.72
C SER A 2 4.81 12.56 -20.57
N TRP A 3 5.29 11.33 -20.61
CA TRP A 3 6.71 11.05 -20.72
C TRP A 3 7.29 11.64 -22.00
N THR A 4 8.42 12.30 -21.88
CA THR A 4 9.17 12.89 -23.00
C THR A 4 10.62 12.44 -22.94
N SER A 5 11.26 12.28 -24.08
CA SER A 5 12.71 12.06 -24.13
C SER A 5 13.42 13.28 -23.53
N ALA A 6 14.41 13.04 -22.69
CA ALA A 6 15.20 14.11 -22.10
C ALA A 6 16.10 14.76 -23.18
N ASP A 7 16.22 16.09 -23.11
CA ASP A 7 17.12 16.82 -23.99
C ASP A 7 18.55 16.27 -23.86
N HIS A 8 19.17 15.93 -24.99
CA HIS A 8 20.52 15.38 -25.10
C HIS A 8 20.73 13.92 -24.62
N SER A 9 19.66 13.18 -24.25
CA SER A 9 19.78 11.76 -23.89
C SER A 9 18.60 10.95 -24.46
N PRO A 10 18.75 10.37 -25.65
CA PRO A 10 17.64 9.68 -26.35
C PRO A 10 17.12 8.45 -25.60
N ASN A 11 17.92 7.89 -24.70
CA ASN A 11 17.57 6.73 -23.87
C ASN A 11 17.01 7.10 -22.50
N THR A 12 16.81 8.38 -22.21
CA THR A 12 16.28 8.86 -20.94
C THR A 12 14.92 9.52 -21.16
N PHE A 13 13.93 9.09 -20.41
CA PHE A 13 12.58 9.63 -20.43
C PHE A 13 12.30 10.30 -19.10
N THR A 14 11.59 11.41 -19.15
CA THR A 14 11.22 12.17 -17.95
C THR A 14 9.79 12.67 -18.04
N ARG A 15 9.15 12.81 -16.90
CA ARG A 15 7.89 13.53 -16.74
C ARG A 15 7.83 14.21 -15.38
N PRO A 16 7.11 15.32 -15.24
CA PRO A 16 6.78 15.87 -13.92
C PRO A 16 5.87 14.92 -13.13
N LEU A 17 5.92 15.04 -11.81
CA LEU A 17 4.94 14.41 -10.92
C LEU A 17 3.55 14.98 -11.15
N GLY A 18 2.54 14.13 -11.11
CA GLY A 18 1.15 14.57 -11.02
C GLY A 18 0.80 15.13 -9.63
N PRO A 19 -0.25 15.96 -9.52
CA PRO A 19 -0.67 16.51 -8.22
C PRO A 19 -0.87 15.45 -7.13
N ASN A 20 -1.44 14.29 -7.46
CA ASN A 20 -1.64 13.20 -6.50
C ASN A 20 -0.31 12.60 -6.01
N GLU A 21 0.66 12.44 -6.91
CA GLU A 21 2.01 11.98 -6.56
C GLU A 21 2.73 13.01 -5.68
N VAL A 22 2.59 14.31 -6.00
CA VAL A 22 3.13 15.41 -5.19
C VAL A 22 2.51 15.44 -3.80
N PHE A 23 1.19 15.23 -3.68
CA PHE A 23 0.48 15.16 -2.41
C PHE A 23 1.08 14.06 -1.50
N ILE A 24 1.17 12.84 -1.99
CA ILE A 24 1.72 11.72 -1.20
C ILE A 24 3.20 11.95 -0.88
N LYS A 25 3.98 12.48 -1.83
CA LYS A 25 5.40 12.78 -1.60
C LYS A 25 5.60 13.82 -0.50
N LEU A 26 4.79 14.88 -0.45
CA LEU A 26 4.86 15.89 0.61
C LEU A 26 4.59 15.33 2.01
N VAL A 27 3.77 14.29 2.11
CA VAL A 27 3.52 13.58 3.38
C VAL A 27 4.69 12.66 3.73
N SER A 28 5.37 12.10 2.74
CA SER A 28 6.44 11.11 2.91
C SER A 28 7.80 11.72 3.25
N ASP A 29 8.17 12.80 2.59
CA ASP A 29 9.51 13.44 2.64
C ASP A 29 9.96 13.93 4.03
N PRO A 30 9.09 14.38 4.94
CA PRO A 30 9.51 14.84 6.28
C PRO A 30 10.29 13.80 7.09
N GLY A 31 10.17 12.52 6.76
CA GLY A 31 10.95 11.44 7.37
C GLY A 31 12.40 11.31 6.88
N HIS A 32 12.72 11.83 5.69
CA HIS A 32 14.03 11.65 5.05
C HIS A 32 15.22 12.12 5.89
N PRO A 33 15.17 13.29 6.58
CA PRO A 33 16.27 13.70 7.47
C PRO A 33 16.53 12.72 8.63
N LEU A 34 15.57 11.86 8.94
CA LEU A 34 15.65 10.82 9.97
C LEU A 34 16.03 9.45 9.40
N GLY A 35 16.33 9.37 8.10
CA GLY A 35 16.56 8.10 7.40
C GLY A 35 15.29 7.25 7.26
N ARG A 36 14.11 7.88 7.24
CA ARG A 36 12.79 7.24 7.17
C ARG A 36 11.95 7.86 6.06
N GLU A 37 10.97 7.13 5.55
CA GLU A 37 10.02 7.65 4.58
C GLU A 37 8.59 7.31 5.02
N HIS A 38 7.83 8.33 5.46
CA HIS A 38 6.46 8.10 5.90
C HIS A 38 5.61 7.56 4.75
N TRP A 39 4.84 6.49 5.05
CA TRP A 39 4.04 5.75 4.08
C TRP A 39 4.84 5.04 2.98
N ALA A 40 6.18 4.89 3.07
CA ALA A 40 6.83 3.93 2.18
C ALA A 40 6.07 2.59 2.27
N ILE A 41 5.70 2.05 1.11
CA ILE A 41 4.79 0.90 1.05
C ILE A 41 5.56 -0.41 0.90
N ASN A 42 5.11 -1.41 1.63
CA ASN A 42 5.69 -2.75 1.70
C ASN A 42 4.69 -3.79 1.24
N TYR A 43 5.11 -4.70 0.38
CA TYR A 43 4.31 -5.84 -0.05
C TYR A 43 5.11 -7.10 0.23
N THR A 44 4.50 -8.05 0.92
CA THR A 44 5.15 -9.33 1.25
C THR A 44 4.42 -10.50 0.60
N ALA A 45 5.17 -11.51 0.21
CA ALA A 45 4.62 -12.78 -0.24
C ALA A 45 5.49 -13.92 0.29
N THR A 46 4.90 -14.81 1.10
CA THR A 46 5.55 -16.06 1.50
C THR A 46 5.39 -17.06 0.38
N ILE A 47 6.49 -17.48 -0.24
CA ILE A 47 6.51 -18.37 -1.37
C ILE A 47 6.82 -19.82 -0.95
N SER A 48 6.19 -20.78 -1.62
CA SER A 48 6.48 -22.22 -1.46
C SER A 48 6.67 -22.85 -2.84
N PRO A 49 7.92 -23.17 -3.24
CA PRO A 49 8.20 -23.87 -4.48
C PRO A 49 7.57 -25.28 -4.49
N ARG A 50 7.05 -25.70 -5.65
CA ARG A 50 6.40 -27.01 -5.85
C ARG A 50 7.11 -27.85 -6.91
N GLY A 51 7.00 -29.18 -6.79
CA GLY A 51 7.54 -30.13 -7.78
C GLY A 51 9.05 -29.95 -8.01
N THR A 52 9.47 -29.75 -9.24
CA THR A 52 10.89 -29.62 -9.59
C THR A 52 11.51 -28.32 -9.06
N PHE A 53 10.70 -27.28 -8.76
CA PHE A 53 11.16 -26.05 -8.11
C PHE A 53 11.55 -26.25 -6.64
N ALA A 54 10.99 -27.23 -5.95
CA ALA A 54 11.35 -27.53 -4.58
C ALA A 54 12.84 -27.93 -4.42
N ALA A 55 13.49 -28.28 -5.53
CA ALA A 55 14.92 -28.58 -5.56
C ALA A 55 15.80 -27.32 -5.75
N LEU A 56 15.21 -26.16 -6.05
CA LEU A 56 15.92 -24.87 -6.14
C LEU A 56 16.03 -24.29 -4.75
N SER A 57 17.21 -24.32 -4.18
CA SER A 57 17.46 -23.78 -2.84
C SER A 57 17.62 -22.25 -2.82
N ASP A 58 17.80 -21.61 -3.99
CA ASP A 58 17.96 -20.16 -4.12
C ASP A 58 17.33 -19.63 -5.42
N PRO A 59 16.40 -18.67 -5.36
CA PRO A 59 15.84 -18.00 -6.55
C PRO A 59 16.65 -16.79 -7.10
N PRO A 60 17.91 -16.51 -6.73
CA PRO A 60 18.53 -15.21 -7.00
C PRO A 60 18.79 -14.90 -8.48
N ASP A 61 18.86 -15.91 -9.36
CA ASP A 61 19.31 -15.70 -10.75
C ASP A 61 18.21 -15.28 -11.75
N ILE A 62 16.94 -15.26 -11.33
CA ILE A 62 15.80 -14.95 -12.22
C ILE A 62 15.45 -13.46 -12.24
N LEU A 63 15.85 -12.72 -11.23
CA LEU A 63 15.39 -11.36 -10.93
C LEU A 63 15.92 -10.25 -11.86
N PRO A 64 17.12 -10.30 -12.43
CA PRO A 64 17.63 -9.25 -13.33
C PRO A 64 16.72 -9.00 -14.55
N THR A 65 15.97 -10.01 -14.98
CA THR A 65 15.05 -9.91 -16.12
C THR A 65 13.75 -9.18 -15.82
N LEU A 66 13.43 -8.97 -14.55
CA LEU A 66 12.09 -8.66 -14.09
C LEU A 66 11.82 -7.21 -13.78
N ILE A 67 12.84 -6.47 -13.45
CA ILE A 67 12.66 -5.16 -12.86
C ILE A 67 12.89 -4.11 -13.94
N ARG A 68 11.88 -3.89 -14.78
CA ARG A 68 11.92 -2.95 -15.91
C ARG A 68 11.45 -1.54 -15.57
N TYR A 69 11.14 -1.25 -14.32
CA TYR A 69 10.47 -0.01 -13.99
C TYR A 69 11.11 0.66 -12.78
N THR A 70 12.25 1.30 -13.00
CA THR A 70 12.77 2.24 -12.03
C THR A 70 12.54 3.66 -12.51
N ALA A 71 11.72 4.37 -11.78
CA ALA A 71 11.60 5.80 -11.93
C ALA A 71 12.39 6.47 -10.81
N HIS A 72 13.40 7.23 -11.16
CA HIS A 72 14.16 8.01 -10.21
C HIS A 72 13.55 9.40 -10.03
N PRO A 73 13.41 9.93 -8.83
CA PRO A 73 13.15 11.35 -8.66
C PRO A 73 14.44 12.12 -9.01
N ASP A 74 14.33 12.85 -10.12
CA ASP A 74 15.34 13.83 -10.50
C ASP A 74 15.04 15.12 -9.78
N SER A 75 15.28 15.59 -8.83
CA SER A 75 14.69 16.72 -8.14
C SER A 75 13.30 16.42 -7.58
N ASN A 76 12.78 17.27 -6.77
CA ASN A 76 11.48 17.09 -6.13
C ASN A 76 10.25 17.14 -7.06
N SER A 77 10.44 17.21 -8.37
CA SER A 77 9.35 17.49 -9.31
C SER A 77 9.24 16.56 -10.53
N ASN A 78 10.24 15.75 -10.83
CA ASN A 78 10.24 14.88 -12.01
C ASN A 78 10.50 13.43 -11.66
N VAL A 79 9.99 12.52 -12.52
CA VAL A 79 10.33 11.10 -12.53
C VAL A 79 11.15 10.83 -13.77
N ILE A 80 12.26 10.10 -13.65
CA ILE A 80 13.16 9.74 -14.74
C ILE A 80 13.18 8.23 -14.92
N TYR A 81 13.21 7.80 -16.18
CA TYR A 81 13.49 6.43 -16.58
C TYR A 81 14.63 6.41 -17.60
N THR A 82 15.69 5.67 -17.33
CA THR A 82 16.79 5.47 -18.26
C THR A 82 16.77 4.03 -18.77
N VAL A 83 16.72 3.89 -20.09
CA VAL A 83 16.79 2.57 -20.77
C VAL A 83 18.19 2.01 -20.53
N PRO A 84 18.35 0.78 -20.00
CA PRO A 84 19.66 0.13 -19.91
C PRO A 84 20.31 0.03 -21.31
N ASP A 85 21.60 0.29 -21.39
CA ASP A 85 22.36 0.26 -22.65
C ASP A 85 23.23 -0.99 -22.80
N SER A 86 23.34 -1.82 -21.76
CA SER A 86 24.16 -3.01 -21.72
C SER A 86 23.68 -4.02 -20.67
N THR A 87 24.12 -5.26 -20.82
CA THR A 87 23.95 -6.32 -19.81
C THR A 87 24.60 -5.93 -18.47
N ASP A 88 25.75 -5.25 -18.52
CA ASP A 88 26.46 -4.80 -17.33
C ASP A 88 25.65 -3.74 -16.58
N ALA A 89 25.08 -2.75 -17.27
CA ALA A 89 24.22 -1.74 -16.67
C ALA A 89 22.96 -2.36 -16.01
N LEU A 90 22.35 -3.35 -16.66
CA LEU A 90 21.22 -4.07 -16.12
C LEU A 90 21.60 -4.89 -14.87
N SER A 91 22.76 -5.55 -14.91
CA SER A 91 23.28 -6.34 -13.79
C SER A 91 23.65 -5.46 -12.59
N GLU A 92 24.26 -4.31 -12.84
CA GLU A 92 24.56 -3.33 -11.79
C GLU A 92 23.28 -2.84 -11.12
N TRP A 93 22.28 -2.42 -11.92
CA TRP A 93 21.00 -2.00 -11.38
C TRP A 93 20.32 -3.10 -10.57
N ALA A 94 20.28 -4.34 -11.06
CA ALA A 94 19.72 -5.48 -10.33
C ALA A 94 20.45 -5.70 -9.00
N SER A 95 21.78 -5.56 -8.96
CA SER A 95 22.56 -5.70 -7.72
C SER A 95 22.29 -4.61 -6.70
N GLN A 96 21.85 -3.43 -7.14
CA GLN A 96 21.49 -2.30 -6.27
C GLN A 96 20.05 -2.38 -5.76
N THR A 97 19.17 -3.07 -6.48
CA THR A 97 17.73 -3.10 -6.19
C THR A 97 17.22 -4.43 -5.67
N PHE A 98 18.02 -5.50 -5.72
CA PHE A 98 17.70 -6.80 -5.16
C PHE A 98 18.71 -7.21 -4.10
N THR A 99 18.21 -7.67 -2.94
CA THR A 99 19.04 -8.14 -1.82
C THR A 99 18.50 -9.45 -1.26
N VAL A 100 19.40 -10.39 -0.95
CA VAL A 100 19.09 -11.60 -0.17
C VAL A 100 19.48 -11.34 1.28
N GLU A 101 18.48 -11.29 2.16
CA GLU A 101 18.65 -10.99 3.58
C GLU A 101 18.78 -12.29 4.38
N THR A 102 20.00 -12.81 4.48
CA THR A 102 20.28 -14.11 5.12
C THR A 102 20.19 -14.08 6.64
N ASP A 103 20.40 -12.92 7.26
CA ASP A 103 20.44 -12.75 8.71
C ASP A 103 19.05 -12.43 9.29
N ALA A 104 18.14 -11.88 8.48
CA ALA A 104 16.79 -11.56 8.90
C ALA A 104 15.93 -12.83 9.01
N LYS A 105 15.09 -12.89 10.04
CA LYS A 105 14.15 -14.00 10.29
C LYS A 105 12.84 -13.84 9.53
N SER A 106 12.49 -12.61 9.17
CA SER A 106 11.25 -12.30 8.45
C SER A 106 11.38 -10.98 7.70
N ALA A 107 10.49 -10.75 6.75
CA ALA A 107 10.35 -9.46 6.06
C ALA A 107 10.10 -8.29 7.04
N ASP A 108 9.39 -8.52 8.15
CA ASP A 108 9.13 -7.50 9.17
C ASP A 108 10.41 -7.00 9.87
N GLU A 109 11.40 -7.87 10.06
CA GLU A 109 12.70 -7.44 10.58
C GLU A 109 13.41 -6.53 9.59
N VAL A 110 13.35 -6.85 8.29
CA VAL A 110 13.93 -6.02 7.22
C VAL A 110 13.22 -4.65 7.16
N ILE A 111 11.89 -4.64 7.11
CA ILE A 111 11.07 -3.41 7.03
C ILE A 111 11.45 -2.41 8.12
N SER A 112 11.74 -2.89 9.33
CA SER A 112 12.05 -2.01 10.46
C SER A 112 13.35 -1.20 10.29
N THR A 113 14.21 -1.59 9.35
CA THR A 113 15.55 -1.01 9.14
C THR A 113 15.76 -0.36 7.78
N ILE A 114 14.81 -0.51 6.84
CA ILE A 114 14.95 0.04 5.49
C ILE A 114 15.02 1.57 5.54
N ALA A 115 16.01 2.13 4.84
CA ALA A 115 16.13 3.55 4.61
C ALA A 115 15.51 3.95 3.26
N PRO A 116 15.08 5.22 3.09
CA PRO A 116 14.60 5.74 1.82
C PRO A 116 15.58 5.47 0.68
N ALA A 117 15.06 5.11 -0.48
CA ALA A 117 15.86 4.81 -1.66
C ALA A 117 15.26 5.47 -2.91
N PRO A 118 16.11 5.84 -3.90
CA PRO A 118 15.63 6.39 -5.15
C PRO A 118 14.80 5.39 -5.96
N ASP A 119 15.01 4.08 -5.73
CA ASP A 119 14.38 2.99 -6.47
C ASP A 119 13.47 2.13 -5.60
N ALA A 120 12.54 1.42 -6.24
CA ALA A 120 11.90 0.27 -5.61
C ALA A 120 12.95 -0.81 -5.34
N ARG A 121 12.83 -1.48 -4.21
CA ARG A 121 13.74 -2.56 -3.80
C ARG A 121 12.99 -3.85 -3.55
N LEU A 122 13.60 -4.93 -3.98
CA LEU A 122 13.14 -6.27 -3.71
C LEU A 122 14.11 -6.95 -2.75
N TYR A 123 13.57 -7.58 -1.73
CA TYR A 123 14.32 -8.41 -0.80
C TYR A 123 13.79 -9.83 -0.82
N TYR A 124 14.68 -10.80 -0.68
CA TYR A 124 14.31 -12.17 -0.38
C TYR A 124 14.86 -12.56 0.98
N VAL A 125 14.02 -13.08 1.84
CA VAL A 125 14.37 -13.55 3.19
C VAL A 125 14.30 -15.07 3.21
N PRO A 126 15.42 -15.80 3.08
CA PRO A 126 15.43 -17.26 2.98
C PRO A 126 14.84 -17.95 4.20
N GLN A 127 15.06 -17.41 5.41
CA GLN A 127 14.62 -18.03 6.65
C GLN A 127 13.10 -18.17 6.75
N SER A 128 12.34 -17.25 6.15
CA SER A 128 10.87 -17.27 6.11
C SER A 128 10.30 -17.53 4.71
N SER A 129 11.17 -17.67 3.71
CA SER A 129 10.77 -17.80 2.29
C SER A 129 9.91 -16.62 1.82
N GLU A 130 10.21 -15.41 2.27
CA GLU A 130 9.46 -14.21 1.95
C GLU A 130 10.14 -13.37 0.87
N LEU A 131 9.34 -12.95 -0.10
CA LEU A 131 9.65 -11.82 -0.97
C LEU A 131 9.09 -10.55 -0.33
N LEU A 132 9.88 -9.48 -0.30
CA LEU A 132 9.48 -8.16 0.16
C LEU A 132 9.79 -7.13 -0.93
N LEU A 133 8.75 -6.56 -1.51
CA LEU A 133 8.85 -5.39 -2.39
C LEU A 133 8.62 -4.13 -1.56
N HIS A 134 9.56 -3.20 -1.61
CA HIS A 134 9.53 -1.92 -0.89
C HIS A 134 9.70 -0.76 -1.84
N THR A 135 8.88 0.28 -1.70
CA THR A 135 9.01 1.52 -2.48
C THR A 135 8.32 2.69 -1.79
N ALA A 136 8.67 3.91 -2.19
CA ALA A 136 7.91 5.10 -1.83
C ALA A 136 6.45 5.01 -2.32
N HIS A 137 5.48 5.35 -1.46
CA HIS A 137 4.05 5.22 -1.81
C HIS A 137 3.63 6.13 -2.97
N TRP A 138 4.31 7.26 -3.15
CA TRP A 138 3.99 8.16 -4.28
C TRP A 138 4.29 7.53 -5.67
N ARG A 139 5.03 6.41 -5.73
CA ARG A 139 5.32 5.66 -6.96
C ARG A 139 4.29 4.57 -7.24
N MET A 140 3.69 3.99 -6.20
CA MET A 140 2.88 2.78 -6.35
C MET A 140 1.81 2.70 -5.26
N ASP A 141 0.61 2.29 -5.65
CA ASP A 141 -0.48 2.01 -4.72
C ASP A 141 -0.51 0.54 -4.26
N GLY A 142 -1.35 0.25 -3.25
CA GLY A 142 -1.47 -1.08 -2.67
C GLY A 142 -1.80 -2.19 -3.67
N VAL A 143 -2.61 -1.91 -4.68
CA VAL A 143 -2.99 -2.86 -5.74
C VAL A 143 -1.84 -3.07 -6.71
N GLY A 144 -1.16 -1.98 -7.10
CA GLY A 144 -0.06 -2.02 -8.05
C GLY A 144 1.08 -2.93 -7.61
N GLY A 145 1.47 -2.87 -6.34
CA GLY A 145 2.54 -3.73 -5.83
C GLY A 145 2.17 -5.21 -5.77
N LEU A 146 0.90 -5.55 -5.50
CA LEU A 146 0.43 -6.93 -5.59
C LEU A 146 0.46 -7.44 -7.03
N PHE A 147 0.04 -6.64 -8.01
CA PHE A 147 0.20 -6.97 -9.43
C PHE A 147 1.66 -7.22 -9.80
N LEU A 148 2.57 -6.37 -9.32
CA LEU A 148 3.99 -6.50 -9.61
C LEU A 148 4.59 -7.77 -8.99
N LEU A 149 4.24 -8.10 -7.74
CA LEU A 149 4.64 -9.37 -7.13
C LEU A 149 4.11 -10.58 -7.90
N GLY A 150 2.85 -10.54 -8.35
CA GLY A 150 2.27 -11.60 -9.17
C GLY A 150 3.02 -11.79 -10.49
N GLN A 151 3.30 -10.69 -11.20
CA GLN A 151 4.11 -10.73 -12.43
C GLN A 151 5.51 -11.27 -12.18
N LEU A 152 6.15 -10.89 -11.07
CA LEU A 152 7.45 -11.41 -10.69
C LEU A 152 7.42 -12.92 -10.54
N VAL A 153 6.47 -13.46 -9.78
CA VAL A 153 6.36 -14.91 -9.54
C VAL A 153 6.02 -15.67 -10.84
N ASP A 154 5.16 -15.12 -11.69
CA ASP A 154 4.83 -15.70 -12.99
C ASP A 154 6.06 -15.79 -13.91
N LEU A 155 6.88 -14.74 -13.95
CA LEU A 155 8.13 -14.74 -14.69
C LEU A 155 9.16 -15.73 -14.12
N MET A 156 9.29 -15.84 -12.80
CA MET A 156 10.13 -16.85 -12.15
C MET A 156 9.74 -18.25 -12.62
N VAL A 157 8.44 -18.55 -12.65
CA VAL A 157 7.92 -19.85 -13.12
C VAL A 157 8.18 -20.05 -14.61
N SER A 158 7.94 -19.05 -15.43
CA SER A 158 8.09 -19.11 -16.89
C SER A 158 9.53 -19.36 -17.34
N HIS A 159 10.51 -18.84 -16.59
CA HIS A 159 11.94 -18.98 -16.92
C HIS A 159 12.63 -20.16 -16.21
N ALA A 160 11.92 -20.91 -15.43
CA ALA A 160 12.47 -21.99 -14.61
C ALA A 160 13.25 -23.04 -15.38
N ASP A 161 12.75 -23.48 -16.55
CA ASP A 161 13.43 -24.50 -17.36
C ASP A 161 14.77 -24.00 -17.90
N ALA A 162 14.79 -22.75 -18.32
CA ALA A 162 16.00 -22.10 -18.77
C ALA A 162 17.02 -21.99 -17.63
N LEU A 163 16.56 -21.63 -16.44
CA LEU A 163 17.37 -21.57 -15.23
C LEU A 163 17.94 -22.96 -14.86
N LEU A 164 17.08 -23.97 -14.73
CA LEU A 164 17.48 -25.33 -14.34
C LEU A 164 18.44 -25.96 -15.33
N SER A 165 18.33 -25.64 -16.63
CA SER A 165 19.23 -26.09 -17.67
C SER A 165 20.52 -25.28 -17.82
N GLY A 166 20.70 -24.20 -17.05
CA GLY A 166 21.81 -23.26 -17.17
C GLY A 166 21.83 -22.52 -18.53
N LYS A 167 20.67 -22.43 -19.20
CA LYS A 167 20.51 -21.83 -20.52
C LYS A 167 19.64 -20.57 -20.47
N LEU A 168 19.73 -19.78 -19.39
CA LEU A 168 19.08 -18.50 -19.38
C LEU A 168 19.59 -17.67 -20.55
N PRO A 169 18.70 -17.17 -21.43
CA PRO A 169 19.11 -16.21 -22.44
C PRO A 169 19.65 -14.95 -21.76
N ASP A 170 20.59 -14.28 -22.40
CA ASP A 170 20.98 -12.97 -21.92
C ASP A 170 19.74 -12.09 -21.88
N PRO A 171 19.38 -11.52 -20.71
CA PRO A 171 18.20 -10.68 -20.59
C PRO A 171 18.26 -9.49 -21.55
N PHE A 172 19.45 -8.92 -21.76
CA PHE A 172 19.63 -7.78 -22.65
C PHE A 172 19.30 -8.11 -24.09
N ASP A 173 19.72 -9.30 -24.58
CA ASP A 173 19.47 -9.76 -25.94
C ASP A 173 18.01 -10.19 -26.17
N SER A 174 17.31 -10.51 -25.10
CA SER A 174 15.92 -11.04 -25.16
C SER A 174 14.87 -9.95 -25.31
N PHE A 175 15.21 -8.67 -25.17
CA PHE A 175 14.28 -7.55 -25.15
C PHE A 175 14.61 -6.47 -26.16
N HIS A 176 13.57 -5.87 -26.73
CA HIS A 176 13.69 -4.66 -27.54
C HIS A 176 13.71 -3.44 -26.61
N TRP A 177 14.87 -3.18 -26.01
CA TRP A 177 15.07 -2.07 -25.07
C TRP A 177 14.67 -0.72 -25.69
N GLY A 178 14.00 0.10 -24.88
CA GLY A 178 13.40 1.38 -25.30
C GLY A 178 11.92 1.25 -25.69
N SER A 179 11.44 0.05 -26.08
CA SER A 179 10.03 -0.15 -26.39
C SER A 179 9.13 -0.09 -25.13
N GLU A 180 9.71 -0.37 -23.96
CA GLU A 180 9.05 -0.30 -22.66
C GLU A 180 8.69 1.14 -22.25
N ALA A 181 9.36 2.13 -22.79
CA ALA A 181 9.08 3.55 -22.54
C ALA A 181 7.61 3.92 -22.84
N THR A 182 6.97 3.23 -23.79
CA THR A 182 5.55 3.42 -24.11
C THR A 182 4.59 2.89 -23.03
N ARG A 183 5.10 2.07 -22.09
CA ARG A 183 4.34 1.43 -21.01
C ARG A 183 4.62 2.06 -19.64
N LEU A 184 5.45 3.11 -19.58
CA LEU A 184 5.73 3.82 -18.33
C LEU A 184 4.44 4.43 -17.77
N ALA A 185 4.21 4.24 -16.48
CA ALA A 185 3.00 4.68 -15.83
C ALA A 185 2.82 6.21 -15.91
N GLN A 186 1.63 6.61 -16.30
CA GLN A 186 1.21 8.01 -16.27
C GLN A 186 0.72 8.38 -14.87
N PRO A 187 0.79 9.65 -14.46
CA PRO A 187 0.11 10.09 -13.25
C PRO A 187 -1.41 9.92 -13.42
N VAL A 188 -2.12 9.75 -12.33
CA VAL A 188 -3.57 9.45 -12.33
C VAL A 188 -4.39 10.49 -13.10
N GLU A 189 -3.94 11.72 -13.07
CA GLU A 189 -4.61 12.83 -13.76
C GLU A 189 -4.61 12.69 -15.27
N GLU A 190 -3.54 12.12 -15.83
CA GLU A 190 -3.45 11.80 -17.27
C GLU A 190 -4.14 10.48 -17.57
N ALA A 191 -3.95 9.47 -16.72
CA ALA A 191 -4.58 8.17 -16.85
C ALA A 191 -6.13 8.27 -16.85
N GLY A 192 -6.68 9.18 -16.05
CA GLY A 192 -8.11 9.46 -15.94
C GLY A 192 -8.64 10.51 -16.93
N ASN A 193 -7.80 11.02 -17.83
CA ASN A 193 -8.16 12.11 -18.74
C ASN A 193 -8.81 13.31 -18.01
N MET A 194 -8.28 13.65 -16.83
CA MET A 194 -8.79 14.73 -16.00
C MET A 194 -8.45 16.09 -16.62
N PRO A 195 -9.37 17.08 -16.60
CA PRO A 195 -9.11 18.39 -17.20
C PRO A 195 -7.93 19.10 -16.52
N LEU A 196 -7.17 19.87 -17.33
CA LEU A 196 -6.06 20.69 -16.81
C LEU A 196 -6.56 21.88 -15.98
N VAL A 197 -7.74 22.38 -16.32
CA VAL A 197 -8.40 23.49 -15.64
C VAL A 197 -9.77 23.00 -15.19
N ALA A 198 -10.01 23.01 -13.88
CA ALA A 198 -11.28 22.58 -13.32
C ALA A 198 -12.39 23.61 -13.60
N THR A 199 -13.60 23.11 -13.90
CA THR A 199 -14.82 23.94 -13.90
C THR A 199 -15.21 24.35 -12.48
N ASP A 200 -16.14 25.28 -12.31
CA ASP A 200 -16.59 25.69 -10.99
C ASP A 200 -17.31 24.56 -10.24
N GLU A 201 -18.03 23.69 -10.96
CA GLU A 201 -18.64 22.48 -10.39
C GLU A 201 -17.57 21.49 -9.91
N GLN A 202 -16.50 21.26 -10.68
CA GLN A 202 -15.39 20.41 -10.29
C GLN A 202 -14.63 20.97 -9.09
N LYS A 203 -14.42 22.29 -9.01
CA LYS A 203 -13.84 22.94 -7.84
C LYS A 203 -14.70 22.73 -6.59
N THR A 204 -16.03 22.84 -6.73
CA THR A 204 -16.95 22.61 -5.61
C THR A 204 -16.80 21.17 -5.09
N VAL A 205 -16.86 20.17 -5.97
CA VAL A 205 -16.67 18.75 -5.60
C VAL A 205 -15.32 18.49 -4.95
N ALA A 206 -14.25 19.07 -5.51
CA ALA A 206 -12.90 18.94 -4.95
C ALA A 206 -12.79 19.57 -3.56
N HIS A 207 -13.30 20.77 -3.40
CA HIS A 207 -13.26 21.51 -2.11
C HIS A 207 -14.10 20.83 -1.03
N GLU A 208 -15.25 20.26 -1.37
CA GLU A 208 -16.06 19.46 -0.44
C GLU A 208 -15.28 18.26 0.08
N ALA A 209 -14.61 17.52 -0.82
CA ALA A 209 -13.81 16.36 -0.44
C ALA A 209 -12.59 16.76 0.41
N VAL A 210 -11.86 17.83 0.04
CA VAL A 210 -10.75 18.37 0.84
C VAL A 210 -11.25 18.88 2.18
N GLY A 211 -12.44 19.50 2.22
CA GLY A 211 -13.08 19.98 3.44
C GLY A 211 -13.29 18.91 4.52
N THR A 212 -13.40 17.63 4.11
CA THR A 212 -13.53 16.54 5.07
C THR A 212 -12.30 16.36 5.96
N PHE A 213 -11.11 16.80 5.52
CA PHE A 213 -9.89 16.71 6.33
C PHE A 213 -9.96 17.59 7.59
N ALA A 214 -10.81 18.60 7.61
CA ALA A 214 -11.09 19.39 8.81
C ALA A 214 -11.79 18.57 9.92
N LEU A 215 -12.42 17.43 9.59
CA LEU A 215 -13.04 16.53 10.56
C LEU A 215 -12.02 15.91 11.53
N ALA A 216 -10.73 15.87 11.18
CA ALA A 216 -9.68 15.41 12.08
C ALA A 216 -9.45 16.31 13.29
N ALA A 217 -9.87 17.59 13.21
CA ALA A 217 -9.66 18.53 14.29
C ALA A 217 -10.45 18.13 15.54
N GLY A 218 -9.73 17.93 16.66
CA GLY A 218 -10.33 17.51 17.92
C GLY A 218 -10.74 16.05 18.01
N ALA A 219 -10.32 15.20 17.07
CA ALA A 219 -10.51 13.75 17.13
C ALA A 219 -9.80 13.14 18.36
N LEU A 220 -10.23 11.94 18.76
CA LEU A 220 -9.58 11.19 19.81
C LEU A 220 -8.19 10.68 19.35
N GLY A 221 -7.35 10.32 20.32
CA GLY A 221 -6.12 9.54 20.11
C GLY A 221 -6.04 8.44 21.14
N VAL A 222 -5.25 7.40 20.85
CA VAL A 222 -4.93 6.33 21.79
C VAL A 222 -3.61 6.62 22.51
N PRO A 223 -3.37 6.05 23.70
CA PRO A 223 -2.13 6.26 24.45
C PRO A 223 -0.90 5.82 23.65
N TYR A 224 0.17 6.60 23.75
CA TYR A 224 1.46 6.34 23.14
C TYR A 224 2.60 6.65 24.10
N ASN A 225 3.79 6.12 23.84
CA ASN A 225 5.00 6.40 24.61
C ASN A 225 5.70 7.67 24.08
N GLY A 226 6.51 8.28 24.94
CA GLY A 226 7.31 9.46 24.60
C GLY A 226 6.53 10.76 24.70
N ASP A 227 7.13 11.83 24.21
CA ASP A 227 6.64 13.19 24.24
C ASP A 227 6.82 13.89 22.86
N SER A 228 6.64 15.22 22.83
CA SER A 228 6.77 16.01 21.59
C SER A 228 8.18 16.00 20.99
N SER A 229 9.21 15.67 21.76
CA SER A 229 10.60 15.59 21.32
C SER A 229 11.04 14.20 20.88
N SER A 230 10.21 13.17 21.13
CA SER A 230 10.51 11.79 20.80
C SER A 230 10.53 11.57 19.29
N LEU A 231 11.65 11.07 18.78
CA LEU A 231 11.83 10.75 17.37
C LEU A 231 11.28 9.37 17.04
N PRO A 232 10.80 9.16 15.79
CA PRO A 232 10.39 7.84 15.33
C PRO A 232 11.57 6.86 15.25
N SER A 233 11.28 5.59 15.44
CA SER A 233 12.17 4.45 15.25
C SER A 233 11.66 3.56 14.11
N GLY A 234 11.88 2.24 14.18
CA GLY A 234 11.43 1.28 13.19
C GLY A 234 9.91 1.10 13.17
N THR A 235 9.38 0.83 11.99
CA THR A 235 8.01 0.37 11.85
C THR A 235 7.91 -1.11 12.17
N ARG A 236 6.94 -1.49 12.97
CA ARG A 236 6.62 -2.86 13.35
C ARG A 236 5.18 -3.19 12.96
N ALA A 237 4.86 -4.47 12.97
CA ALA A 237 3.50 -4.92 12.77
C ALA A 237 3.08 -5.92 13.85
N ALA A 238 1.80 -5.88 14.21
CA ALA A 238 1.09 -6.99 14.84
C ALA A 238 0.13 -7.55 13.78
N GLU A 239 -0.01 -8.87 13.71
CA GLU A 239 -0.90 -9.50 12.74
C GLU A 239 -1.77 -10.55 13.41
N LEU A 240 -3.02 -10.63 12.95
CA LEU A 240 -4.01 -11.58 13.42
C LEU A 240 -4.76 -12.14 12.21
N MET A 241 -4.75 -13.46 12.08
CA MET A 241 -5.36 -14.19 10.99
C MET A 241 -6.51 -15.06 11.52
N PHE A 242 -7.70 -14.90 10.95
CA PHE A 242 -8.86 -15.71 11.29
C PHE A 242 -8.75 -17.10 10.62
N SER A 243 -9.28 -18.12 11.27
CA SER A 243 -9.42 -19.42 10.62
C SER A 243 -10.35 -19.30 9.40
N PRO A 244 -10.25 -20.20 8.40
CA PRO A 244 -11.21 -20.21 7.28
C PRO A 244 -12.67 -20.34 7.74
N ALA A 245 -12.91 -21.14 8.78
CA ALA A 245 -14.26 -21.31 9.35
C ALA A 245 -14.78 -20.02 9.98
N THR A 246 -13.98 -19.37 10.83
CA THR A 246 -14.34 -18.09 11.47
C THR A 246 -14.47 -16.97 10.41
N THR A 247 -13.62 -16.96 9.40
CA THR A 247 -13.72 -16.03 8.27
C THR A 247 -15.04 -16.19 7.55
N SER A 248 -15.40 -17.42 7.15
CA SER A 248 -16.67 -17.71 6.46
C SER A 248 -17.88 -17.30 7.30
N ALA A 249 -17.88 -17.61 8.60
CA ALA A 249 -18.94 -17.22 9.52
C ALA A 249 -19.04 -15.68 9.65
N THR A 250 -17.91 -14.98 9.77
CA THR A 250 -17.84 -13.51 9.86
C THR A 250 -18.40 -12.84 8.60
N LEU A 251 -17.96 -13.30 7.40
CA LEU A 251 -18.47 -12.78 6.13
C LEU A 251 -19.98 -13.01 5.98
N SER A 252 -20.47 -14.20 6.35
CA SER A 252 -21.89 -14.54 6.28
C SER A 252 -22.73 -13.71 7.24
N ALA A 253 -22.26 -13.52 8.46
CA ALA A 253 -22.95 -12.74 9.48
C ALA A 253 -22.99 -11.24 9.14
N ALA A 254 -21.89 -10.67 8.60
CA ALA A 254 -21.85 -9.29 8.11
C ALA A 254 -22.86 -9.10 6.97
N LYS A 255 -22.84 -9.99 5.96
CA LYS A 255 -23.76 -9.97 4.83
C LYS A 255 -25.23 -10.06 5.28
N ALA A 256 -25.53 -10.91 6.28
CA ALA A 256 -26.89 -11.03 6.84
C ALA A 256 -27.39 -9.73 7.49
N ARG A 257 -26.47 -8.85 7.93
CA ARG A 257 -26.80 -7.51 8.45
C ARG A 257 -26.79 -6.41 7.38
N GLY A 258 -26.55 -6.76 6.13
CA GLY A 258 -26.47 -5.81 5.01
C GLY A 258 -25.22 -4.95 5.02
N VAL A 259 -24.13 -5.43 5.61
CA VAL A 259 -22.84 -4.72 5.60
C VAL A 259 -21.72 -5.62 5.07
N GLY A 260 -20.73 -5.02 4.41
CA GLY A 260 -19.50 -5.71 4.01
C GLY A 260 -18.55 -5.90 5.19
N VAL A 261 -17.64 -6.85 5.07
CA VAL A 261 -16.67 -7.13 6.13
C VAL A 261 -15.78 -5.93 6.45
N THR A 262 -15.41 -5.14 5.44
CA THR A 262 -14.62 -3.91 5.64
C THR A 262 -15.34 -2.92 6.53
N ALA A 263 -16.64 -2.67 6.27
CA ALA A 263 -17.45 -1.76 7.08
C ALA A 263 -17.67 -2.30 8.52
N ALA A 264 -17.85 -3.62 8.65
CA ALA A 264 -17.97 -4.28 9.95
C ALA A 264 -16.67 -4.15 10.78
N VAL A 265 -15.50 -4.44 10.17
CA VAL A 265 -14.20 -4.25 10.82
C VAL A 265 -13.97 -2.79 11.18
N HIS A 266 -14.33 -1.86 10.30
CA HIS A 266 -14.18 -0.42 10.53
C HIS A 266 -15.01 0.06 11.72
N ALA A 267 -16.27 -0.42 11.87
CA ALA A 267 -17.09 -0.11 13.01
C ALA A 267 -16.50 -0.66 14.33
N SER A 268 -15.94 -1.88 14.30
CA SER A 268 -15.26 -2.46 15.47
C SER A 268 -13.96 -1.72 15.79
N LEU A 269 -13.20 -1.29 14.77
CA LEU A 269 -12.02 -0.44 14.96
C LEU A 269 -12.40 0.89 15.64
N ALA A 270 -13.46 1.54 15.19
CA ALA A 270 -13.96 2.77 15.83
C ALA A 270 -14.32 2.53 17.30
N ALA A 271 -15.04 1.45 17.60
CA ALA A 271 -15.41 1.07 18.96
C ALA A 271 -14.18 0.82 19.86
N VAL A 272 -13.12 0.20 19.29
CA VAL A 272 -11.86 -0.04 20.01
C VAL A 272 -11.08 1.26 20.22
N ASN A 273 -11.01 2.15 19.22
CA ASN A 273 -10.44 3.48 19.40
C ASN A 273 -11.12 4.26 20.51
N PHE A 274 -12.46 4.26 20.58
CA PHE A 274 -13.20 4.88 21.70
C PHE A 274 -12.86 4.27 23.05
N ARG A 275 -12.75 2.95 23.12
CA ARG A 275 -12.43 2.21 24.36
C ARG A 275 -11.03 2.51 24.88
N HIS A 276 -10.06 2.64 23.96
CA HIS A 276 -8.67 2.91 24.25
C HIS A 276 -8.30 4.40 24.20
N ALA A 277 -9.27 5.31 24.05
CA ALA A 277 -8.99 6.73 23.99
C ALA A 277 -8.24 7.22 25.24
N ILE A 278 -7.27 8.14 25.02
CA ILE A 278 -6.61 8.86 26.11
C ILE A 278 -7.67 9.46 27.03
N ALA A 279 -7.43 9.49 28.34
CA ALA A 279 -8.44 9.93 29.32
C ALA A 279 -8.98 11.34 29.01
N GLU A 280 -8.13 12.25 28.59
CA GLU A 280 -8.46 13.63 28.20
C GLU A 280 -9.22 13.71 26.86
N HIS A 281 -9.25 12.60 26.08
CA HIS A 281 -9.98 12.49 24.82
C HIS A 281 -11.31 11.76 24.93
N GLN A 282 -11.68 11.35 26.14
CA GLN A 282 -12.99 10.74 26.39
C GLN A 282 -14.13 11.65 25.94
N GLY A 283 -15.03 11.10 25.12
CA GLY A 283 -16.14 11.86 24.52
C GLY A 283 -15.81 12.63 23.24
N ARG A 284 -14.54 12.65 22.79
CA ARG A 284 -14.20 13.13 21.45
C ARG A 284 -14.64 12.13 20.38
N HIS A 285 -14.85 12.62 19.16
CA HIS A 285 -15.18 11.81 18.00
C HIS A 285 -13.96 11.04 17.47
N TYR A 286 -14.21 10.01 16.69
CA TYR A 286 -13.21 9.30 15.91
C TYR A 286 -13.33 9.66 14.43
N THR A 287 -12.19 9.90 13.77
CA THR A 287 -12.09 10.08 12.32
C THR A 287 -11.16 9.03 11.73
N SER A 288 -11.51 8.62 10.51
CA SER A 288 -10.70 7.69 9.75
C SER A 288 -10.79 7.97 8.26
N THR A 289 -9.83 7.50 7.50
CA THR A 289 -9.79 7.72 6.06
C THR A 289 -10.56 6.63 5.32
N ILE A 290 -11.53 7.02 4.51
CA ILE A 290 -12.13 6.16 3.49
C ILE A 290 -11.18 6.15 2.30
N LYS A 291 -10.38 5.09 2.18
CA LYS A 291 -9.39 4.93 1.10
C LYS A 291 -10.02 4.16 -0.05
N GLN A 292 -9.84 4.67 -1.28
CA GLN A 292 -10.43 4.11 -2.50
C GLN A 292 -9.36 3.92 -3.57
N SER A 293 -9.41 2.78 -4.26
CA SER A 293 -8.64 2.58 -5.49
C SER A 293 -9.37 3.26 -6.65
N LEU A 294 -8.64 4.06 -7.43
CA LEU A 294 -9.14 4.67 -8.64
C LEU A 294 -9.07 3.72 -9.84
N ARG A 295 -8.30 2.62 -9.75
CA ARG A 295 -8.05 1.68 -10.85
C ARG A 295 -9.33 1.17 -11.54
N PRO A 296 -10.40 0.78 -10.82
CA PRO A 296 -11.64 0.31 -11.46
C PRO A 296 -12.36 1.37 -12.31
N TYR A 297 -12.01 2.64 -12.13
CA TYR A 297 -12.64 3.77 -12.81
C TYR A 297 -11.77 4.36 -13.93
N LEU A 298 -10.56 3.82 -14.12
CA LEU A 298 -9.63 4.25 -15.16
C LEU A 298 -9.76 3.37 -16.41
N PRO A 299 -9.51 3.91 -17.62
CA PRO A 299 -9.46 3.11 -18.83
C PRO A 299 -8.26 2.15 -18.82
N GLU A 300 -8.32 1.09 -19.62
CA GLU A 300 -7.13 0.28 -19.89
C GLU A 300 -6.01 1.14 -20.51
N PRO A 301 -4.74 0.85 -20.17
CA PRO A 301 -4.26 -0.28 -19.36
C PRO A 301 -4.22 -0.02 -17.86
N TYR A 302 -4.64 1.15 -17.36
CA TYR A 302 -4.41 1.61 -15.98
C TYR A 302 -5.18 0.81 -14.92
N SER A 303 -6.27 0.14 -15.32
CA SER A 303 -7.02 -0.79 -14.47
C SER A 303 -6.43 -2.19 -14.39
N THR A 304 -5.36 -2.49 -15.13
CA THR A 304 -4.79 -3.83 -15.31
C THR A 304 -3.37 -3.95 -14.75
N PRO A 305 -2.81 -5.17 -14.64
CA PRO A 305 -1.42 -5.37 -14.24
C PRO A 305 -0.38 -4.70 -15.16
N ALA A 306 -0.74 -4.34 -16.40
CA ALA A 306 0.15 -3.64 -17.32
C ALA A 306 0.57 -2.24 -16.82
N ALA A 307 -0.20 -1.64 -15.91
CA ALA A 307 0.11 -0.36 -15.25
C ALA A 307 0.29 -0.54 -13.73
N ALA A 308 0.97 -1.62 -13.31
CA ALA A 308 1.23 -1.91 -11.91
C ALA A 308 1.92 -0.73 -11.18
N ALA A 309 2.99 -0.18 -11.76
CA ALA A 309 3.80 0.87 -11.18
C ALA A 309 3.14 2.27 -11.28
N GLY A 310 1.95 2.45 -10.71
CA GLY A 310 1.24 3.73 -10.68
C GLY A 310 0.57 3.99 -9.35
N LEU A 311 0.38 5.27 -9.03
CA LEU A 311 -0.34 5.72 -7.83
C LEU A 311 -1.76 6.13 -8.20
N TYR A 312 -2.71 5.21 -8.06
CA TYR A 312 -4.11 5.40 -8.45
C TYR A 312 -5.03 5.23 -7.25
N THR A 313 -4.84 6.07 -6.24
CA THR A 313 -5.65 6.08 -5.01
C THR A 313 -6.21 7.46 -4.72
N SER A 314 -7.28 7.47 -3.96
CA SER A 314 -7.90 8.67 -3.40
C SER A 314 -8.50 8.36 -2.03
N GLY A 315 -9.00 9.39 -1.33
CA GLY A 315 -9.69 9.21 -0.07
C GLY A 315 -10.23 10.51 0.50
N TRP A 316 -11.10 10.35 1.48
CA TRP A 316 -11.67 11.44 2.28
C TRP A 316 -11.87 10.98 3.71
N LEU A 317 -12.06 11.89 4.64
CA LEU A 317 -12.31 11.51 6.02
C LEU A 317 -13.80 11.27 6.29
N ALA A 318 -14.07 10.25 7.10
CA ALA A 318 -15.35 9.99 7.73
C ALA A 318 -15.23 10.15 9.24
N ARG A 319 -16.31 10.60 9.89
CA ARG A 319 -16.38 10.85 11.32
C ARG A 319 -17.51 10.07 11.96
N VAL A 320 -17.26 9.48 13.13
CA VAL A 320 -18.27 8.85 13.99
C VAL A 320 -18.19 9.39 15.42
N GLU A 321 -19.34 9.44 16.07
CA GLU A 321 -19.47 9.95 17.45
C GLU A 321 -19.42 8.78 18.46
N PRO A 322 -18.94 9.01 19.69
CA PRO A 322 -18.88 7.99 20.73
C PRO A 322 -20.26 7.49 21.19
N SER A 323 -21.31 8.27 20.92
CA SER A 323 -22.70 7.90 21.22
C SER A 323 -23.32 6.98 20.16
N GLY A 324 -22.70 6.81 19.00
CA GLY A 324 -23.19 5.96 17.92
C GLY A 324 -23.08 4.47 18.27
N THR A 325 -24.08 3.70 17.90
CA THR A 325 -24.03 2.24 18.02
C THR A 325 -23.12 1.62 16.95
N TRP A 326 -22.64 0.41 17.20
CA TRP A 326 -21.85 -0.32 16.21
C TRP A 326 -22.60 -0.47 14.87
N GLU A 327 -23.90 -0.77 14.91
CA GLU A 327 -24.72 -0.94 13.71
C GLU A 327 -24.89 0.35 12.91
N GLU A 328 -25.08 1.48 13.59
CA GLU A 328 -25.13 2.81 12.93
C GLU A 328 -23.80 3.11 12.26
N ASN A 329 -22.69 2.92 12.95
CA ASN A 329 -21.35 3.13 12.41
C ASN A 329 -21.05 2.19 11.24
N ALA A 330 -21.39 0.89 11.34
CA ALA A 330 -21.20 -0.07 10.27
C ALA A 330 -21.99 0.29 9.00
N ARG A 331 -23.24 0.75 9.14
CA ARG A 331 -24.07 1.22 8.02
C ARG A 331 -23.52 2.52 7.41
N MET A 332 -23.05 3.45 8.23
CA MET A 332 -22.43 4.68 7.75
C MET A 332 -21.17 4.37 6.94
N TYR A 333 -20.27 3.52 7.46
CA TYR A 333 -19.09 3.10 6.72
C TYR A 333 -19.42 2.30 5.45
N GLN A 334 -20.46 1.46 5.49
CA GLN A 334 -20.96 0.76 4.31
C GLN A 334 -21.38 1.75 3.22
N ALA A 335 -22.15 2.76 3.59
CA ALA A 335 -22.61 3.79 2.65
C ALA A 335 -21.43 4.59 2.06
N GLU A 336 -20.39 4.90 2.86
CA GLU A 336 -19.18 5.59 2.38
C GLU A 336 -18.38 4.71 1.42
N TYR A 337 -18.24 3.41 1.69
CA TYR A 337 -17.56 2.49 0.75
C TYR A 337 -18.37 2.24 -0.53
N GLU A 338 -19.70 2.15 -0.44
CA GLU A 338 -20.58 1.97 -1.61
C GLU A 338 -20.72 3.21 -2.47
N LYS A 339 -20.54 4.40 -1.89
CA LYS A 339 -20.50 5.66 -2.64
C LYS A 339 -19.47 5.57 -3.78
N GLY A 340 -18.33 4.90 -3.53
CA GLY A 340 -17.28 4.70 -4.52
C GLY A 340 -16.76 6.02 -5.07
N ILE A 341 -16.30 5.99 -6.32
CA ILE A 341 -15.81 7.16 -7.06
C ILE A 341 -16.81 7.51 -8.15
N SER A 342 -17.49 8.63 -8.01
CA SER A 342 -18.37 9.13 -9.07
C SER A 342 -17.56 9.69 -10.25
N SER A 343 -18.17 9.79 -11.41
CA SER A 343 -17.57 10.40 -12.60
C SER A 343 -17.16 11.86 -12.32
N GLU A 344 -18.02 12.59 -11.62
CA GLU A 344 -17.77 14.00 -11.24
C GLU A 344 -16.56 14.13 -10.32
N TYR A 345 -16.47 13.26 -9.31
CA TYR A 345 -15.31 13.23 -8.41
C TYR A 345 -14.02 12.85 -9.14
N LEU A 346 -14.07 11.82 -10.01
CA LEU A 346 -12.91 11.42 -10.80
C LEU A 346 -12.38 12.59 -11.65
N GLN A 347 -13.28 13.31 -12.33
CA GLN A 347 -12.89 14.46 -13.15
C GLN A 347 -12.45 15.68 -12.32
N ALA A 348 -12.86 15.78 -11.06
CA ALA A 348 -12.43 16.81 -10.11
C ALA A 348 -11.12 16.45 -9.37
N HIS A 349 -10.61 15.22 -9.53
CA HIS A 349 -9.53 14.70 -8.68
C HIS A 349 -8.19 15.45 -8.86
N ARG A 350 -7.90 15.98 -10.06
CA ARG A 350 -6.73 16.86 -10.26
C ARG A 350 -6.80 18.10 -9.35
N GLU A 351 -7.96 18.75 -9.30
CA GLU A 351 -8.20 19.92 -8.44
C GLU A 351 -8.15 19.52 -6.95
N TYR A 352 -8.76 18.39 -6.60
CA TYR A 352 -8.69 17.83 -5.24
C TYR A 352 -7.24 17.65 -4.78
N ALA A 353 -6.41 16.96 -5.56
CA ALA A 353 -5.02 16.71 -5.20
C ALA A 353 -4.19 18.02 -5.15
N SER A 354 -4.41 18.94 -6.09
CA SER A 354 -3.76 20.24 -6.10
C SER A 354 -4.12 21.08 -4.86
N THR A 355 -5.39 21.07 -4.48
CA THR A 355 -5.87 21.78 -3.27
C THR A 355 -5.28 21.16 -2.01
N LEU A 356 -5.20 19.82 -1.92
CA LEU A 356 -4.53 19.16 -0.78
C LEU A 356 -3.06 19.53 -0.67
N VAL A 357 -2.34 19.60 -1.79
CA VAL A 357 -0.94 20.06 -1.81
C VAL A 357 -0.83 21.45 -1.19
N GLU A 358 -1.68 22.38 -1.57
CA GLU A 358 -1.66 23.74 -1.02
C GLU A 358 -2.08 23.79 0.46
N VAL A 359 -3.07 22.99 0.85
CA VAL A 359 -3.49 22.88 2.26
C VAL A 359 -2.32 22.38 3.12
N ILE A 360 -1.66 21.28 2.71
CA ILE A 360 -0.55 20.68 3.49
C ILE A 360 0.63 21.63 3.61
N LYS A 361 1.01 22.33 2.54
CA LYS A 361 2.12 23.30 2.58
C LYS A 361 1.87 24.44 3.58
N ASN A 362 0.61 24.80 3.79
CA ASN A 362 0.21 25.94 4.64
C ASN A 362 -0.35 25.49 5.99
N LEU A 363 -0.47 24.18 6.25
CA LEU A 363 -1.02 23.69 7.51
C LEU A 363 -0.02 23.91 8.65
N PRO A 364 -0.40 24.58 9.74
CA PRO A 364 0.47 24.70 10.91
C PRO A 364 0.66 23.30 11.54
N ALA A 365 1.80 23.10 12.17
CA ALA A 365 2.03 21.88 12.94
C ALA A 365 0.91 21.71 13.99
N PRO A 366 0.31 20.53 14.13
CA PRO A 366 -0.75 20.31 15.10
C PRO A 366 -0.20 20.50 16.52
N THR A 367 -0.97 21.17 17.37
CA THR A 367 -0.63 21.36 18.79
C THR A 367 -0.60 20.05 19.56
N GLU A 368 -1.40 19.09 19.15
CA GLU A 368 -1.49 17.74 19.67
C GLU A 368 -1.33 16.76 18.49
N PRO A 369 -0.26 15.94 18.47
CA PRO A 369 -0.05 15.01 17.37
C PRO A 369 -1.16 13.93 17.35
N PRO A 370 -1.73 13.61 16.19
CA PRO A 370 -2.71 12.53 16.10
C PRO A 370 -2.09 11.18 16.50
N SER A 371 -2.83 10.37 17.23
CA SER A 371 -2.39 9.05 17.71
C SER A 371 -3.50 7.99 17.62
N ASP A 372 -4.52 8.23 16.82
CA ASP A 372 -5.57 7.28 16.50
C ASP A 372 -5.06 6.13 15.63
N ILE A 373 -5.81 5.04 15.60
CA ILE A 373 -5.53 3.90 14.72
C ILE A 373 -6.51 3.95 13.55
N ASP A 374 -5.99 4.16 12.33
CA ASP A 374 -6.75 4.25 11.08
C ASP A 374 -6.88 2.88 10.40
N ILE A 375 -7.58 2.79 9.26
CA ILE A 375 -7.82 1.56 8.50
C ILE A 375 -7.41 1.71 7.03
N SER A 376 -6.97 0.59 6.43
CA SER A 376 -6.79 0.45 4.99
C SER A 376 -7.23 -0.94 4.56
N SER A 377 -8.19 -1.04 3.63
CA SER A 377 -8.70 -2.34 3.18
C SER A 377 -8.22 -2.65 1.76
N MET A 378 -7.62 -3.84 1.59
CA MET A 378 -7.25 -4.39 0.28
C MET A 378 -8.36 -5.27 -0.31
N GLY A 379 -9.39 -5.59 0.50
CA GLY A 379 -10.46 -6.48 0.08
C GLY A 379 -9.97 -7.91 -0.16
N ILE A 380 -10.35 -8.50 -1.29
CA ILE A 380 -9.96 -9.86 -1.68
C ILE A 380 -8.65 -9.78 -2.47
N MET A 381 -7.54 -10.20 -1.89
CA MET A 381 -6.22 -10.10 -2.52
C MET A 381 -6.06 -10.98 -3.75
N GLU A 382 -6.81 -12.09 -3.85
CA GLU A 382 -6.81 -12.96 -5.04
C GLU A 382 -7.29 -12.27 -6.32
N LYS A 383 -7.85 -11.08 -6.23
CA LYS A 383 -8.12 -10.23 -7.40
C LYS A 383 -6.84 -9.65 -8.04
N TYR A 384 -5.74 -9.65 -7.30
CA TYR A 384 -4.49 -8.96 -7.65
C TYR A 384 -3.26 -9.87 -7.62
N LEU A 385 -3.32 -10.95 -6.85
CA LEU A 385 -2.22 -11.89 -6.63
C LEU A 385 -2.79 -13.31 -6.55
N ASP A 386 -2.45 -14.16 -7.50
CA ASP A 386 -2.93 -15.54 -7.52
C ASP A 386 -2.32 -16.37 -6.39
N ARG A 387 -3.06 -17.39 -5.94
CA ARG A 387 -2.57 -18.35 -4.94
C ARG A 387 -1.48 -19.26 -5.47
N GLU A 388 -1.53 -19.55 -6.77
CA GLU A 388 -0.72 -20.60 -7.43
C GLU A 388 -0.23 -20.10 -8.79
N TYR A 389 1.04 -20.28 -9.06
CA TYR A 389 1.70 -19.98 -10.34
C TYR A 389 2.32 -21.23 -10.92
N GLY A 390 2.20 -21.45 -12.25
CA GLY A 390 2.67 -22.65 -12.95
C GLY A 390 1.78 -23.87 -12.75
N THR A 391 2.40 -25.06 -12.74
CA THR A 391 1.68 -26.35 -12.62
C THR A 391 1.96 -27.03 -11.27
N PRO A 392 1.17 -28.06 -10.87
CA PRO A 392 1.46 -28.83 -9.66
C PRO A 392 2.87 -29.45 -9.66
N GLU A 393 3.34 -29.88 -10.83
CA GLU A 393 4.65 -30.54 -11.01
C GLU A 393 5.79 -29.50 -11.02
N ARG A 394 5.47 -28.23 -11.30
CA ARG A 394 6.43 -27.13 -11.40
C ARG A 394 5.74 -25.79 -11.23
N GLY A 395 5.87 -25.25 -10.06
CA GLY A 395 5.23 -23.97 -9.76
C GLY A 395 5.64 -23.39 -8.42
N ILE A 396 5.04 -22.27 -8.10
CA ILE A 396 5.19 -21.55 -6.83
C ILE A 396 3.80 -21.30 -6.26
N SER A 397 3.60 -21.65 -5.00
CA SER A 397 2.42 -21.27 -4.22
C SER A 397 2.73 -20.02 -3.41
N ILE A 398 1.82 -19.07 -3.38
CA ILE A 398 1.84 -17.97 -2.41
C ILE A 398 1.08 -18.44 -1.17
N MET A 399 1.80 -18.67 -0.09
CA MET A 399 1.21 -19.19 1.15
C MET A 399 0.58 -18.09 1.99
N HIS A 400 1.18 -16.90 1.98
CA HIS A 400 0.71 -15.71 2.66
C HIS A 400 1.07 -14.48 1.84
N ALA A 401 0.25 -13.43 1.93
CA ALA A 401 0.50 -12.14 1.29
C ALA A 401 0.16 -11.02 2.28
N GLY A 402 0.95 -9.96 2.28
CA GLY A 402 0.77 -8.83 3.17
C GLY A 402 1.03 -7.49 2.49
N VAL A 403 0.40 -6.46 3.02
CA VAL A 403 0.66 -5.06 2.67
C VAL A 403 0.79 -4.25 3.96
N GLY A 404 1.68 -3.28 3.96
CA GLY A 404 1.85 -2.33 5.05
C GLY A 404 2.54 -1.07 4.55
N VAL A 405 2.62 -0.08 5.43
CA VAL A 405 3.34 1.17 5.16
C VAL A 405 4.27 1.50 6.32
N GLU A 406 5.31 2.26 6.04
CA GLU A 406 6.14 2.81 7.09
C GLU A 406 5.38 3.91 7.84
N ILE A 407 5.39 3.85 9.16
CA ILE A 407 4.76 4.83 10.06
C ILE A 407 5.85 5.55 10.85
N ILE A 408 5.92 6.88 10.70
CA ILE A 408 6.80 7.74 11.51
C ILE A 408 6.03 8.62 12.50
N SER A 409 4.70 8.55 12.48
CA SER A 409 3.82 9.28 13.40
C SER A 409 3.46 8.41 14.62
N ARG A 410 2.66 8.96 15.52
CA ARG A 410 2.06 8.24 16.66
C ARG A 410 0.79 7.48 16.29
N GLN A 411 0.31 7.66 15.06
CA GLN A 411 -0.81 6.89 14.53
C GLN A 411 -0.38 5.46 14.19
N GLY A 412 -1.36 4.56 14.09
CA GLY A 412 -1.19 3.25 13.48
C GLY A 412 -2.20 3.06 12.36
N VAL A 413 -2.01 2.02 11.54
CA VAL A 413 -2.95 1.66 10.47
C VAL A 413 -3.22 0.17 10.50
N VAL A 414 -4.49 -0.20 10.61
CA VAL A 414 -4.95 -1.59 10.44
C VAL A 414 -5.22 -1.84 8.97
N PHE A 415 -4.39 -2.67 8.36
CA PHE A 415 -4.65 -3.23 7.05
C PHE A 415 -5.58 -4.43 7.16
N VAL A 416 -6.55 -4.53 6.23
CA VAL A 416 -7.60 -5.56 6.25
C VAL A 416 -7.69 -6.20 4.87
N TRP A 417 -7.62 -7.53 4.81
CA TRP A 417 -7.81 -8.27 3.55
C TRP A 417 -8.26 -9.70 3.80
N THR A 418 -8.71 -10.37 2.74
CA THR A 418 -8.80 -11.82 2.70
C THR A 418 -7.81 -12.38 1.69
N PHE A 419 -7.15 -13.48 2.06
CA PHE A 419 -6.31 -14.29 1.19
C PHE A 419 -6.39 -15.75 1.66
N ARG A 420 -6.46 -16.71 0.75
CA ARG A 420 -6.63 -18.14 1.05
C ARG A 420 -7.78 -18.42 2.04
N ASP A 421 -8.90 -17.77 1.80
CA ASP A 421 -10.13 -17.89 2.63
C ASP A 421 -9.96 -17.45 4.10
N GLN A 422 -8.91 -16.69 4.38
CA GLN A 422 -8.61 -16.15 5.72
C GLN A 422 -8.68 -14.63 5.74
N LEU A 423 -9.48 -14.09 6.66
CA LEU A 423 -9.50 -12.67 6.98
C LEU A 423 -8.27 -12.35 7.82
N THR A 424 -7.49 -11.36 7.40
CA THR A 424 -6.30 -10.91 8.10
C THR A 424 -6.46 -9.45 8.52
N LEU A 425 -6.06 -9.16 9.74
CA LEU A 425 -5.89 -7.82 10.29
C LEU A 425 -4.40 -7.63 10.60
N ARG A 426 -3.78 -6.59 10.02
CA ARG A 426 -2.39 -6.27 10.26
C ARG A 426 -2.26 -4.82 10.68
N LEU A 427 -1.90 -4.57 11.93
CA LEU A 427 -1.69 -3.25 12.50
C LEU A 427 -0.21 -2.87 12.39
N VAL A 428 0.10 -1.88 11.56
CA VAL A 428 1.43 -1.28 11.46
C VAL A 428 1.52 -0.05 12.36
N TYR A 429 2.65 0.09 13.05
CA TYR A 429 2.89 1.16 14.03
C TYR A 429 4.39 1.45 14.17
N ASN A 430 4.74 2.59 14.75
CA ASN A 430 6.12 2.92 15.07
C ASN A 430 6.48 2.45 16.49
N GLU A 431 7.57 1.69 16.62
CA GLU A 431 7.99 1.08 17.91
C GLU A 431 8.47 2.10 18.96
N ALA A 432 8.81 3.33 18.55
CA ALA A 432 9.13 4.39 19.50
C ALA A 432 7.89 4.83 20.29
N PHE A 433 6.71 4.72 19.68
CA PHE A 433 5.46 5.24 20.25
C PHE A 433 4.56 4.13 20.82
N HIS A 434 4.64 2.91 20.30
CA HIS A 434 3.77 1.81 20.73
C HIS A 434 4.57 0.54 20.98
N THR A 435 4.11 -0.25 21.95
CA THR A 435 4.73 -1.55 22.24
C THR A 435 4.05 -2.68 21.46
N PRO A 436 4.78 -3.77 21.13
CA PRO A 436 4.19 -4.96 20.51
C PRO A 436 3.00 -5.51 21.30
N LYS A 437 3.09 -5.55 22.63
CA LYS A 437 2.00 -6.00 23.50
C LYS A 437 0.75 -5.16 23.33
N GLN A 438 0.88 -3.82 23.43
CA GLN A 438 -0.25 -2.88 23.26
C GLN A 438 -0.95 -3.08 21.91
N MET A 439 -0.19 -3.18 20.83
CA MET A 439 -0.76 -3.28 19.48
C MET A 439 -1.36 -4.67 19.19
N THR A 440 -0.80 -5.73 19.79
CA THR A 440 -1.41 -7.07 19.74
C THR A 440 -2.73 -7.10 20.49
N GLU A 441 -2.78 -6.56 21.70
CA GLU A 441 -4.02 -6.46 22.50
C GLU A 441 -5.07 -5.61 21.77
N PHE A 442 -4.67 -4.52 21.11
CA PHE A 442 -5.57 -3.70 20.30
C PHE A 442 -6.21 -4.48 19.15
N LEU A 443 -5.43 -5.31 18.43
CA LEU A 443 -5.98 -6.18 17.37
C LEU A 443 -6.91 -7.25 17.91
N GLN A 444 -6.56 -7.86 19.05
CA GLN A 444 -7.41 -8.84 19.73
C GLN A 444 -8.76 -8.22 20.16
N ASP A 445 -8.73 -6.99 20.62
CA ASP A 445 -9.93 -6.24 20.96
C ASP A 445 -10.81 -5.95 19.73
N ILE A 446 -10.22 -5.66 18.57
CA ILE A 446 -10.98 -5.52 17.31
C ILE A 446 -11.62 -6.84 16.92
N GLN A 447 -10.88 -7.96 16.99
CA GLN A 447 -11.42 -9.29 16.71
C GLN A 447 -12.58 -9.62 17.64
N ALA A 448 -12.38 -9.48 18.95
CA ALA A 448 -13.39 -9.80 19.96
C ALA A 448 -14.66 -8.96 19.79
N ASP A 449 -14.49 -7.65 19.51
CA ASP A 449 -15.64 -6.76 19.24
C ASP A 449 -16.36 -7.19 17.97
N LEU A 450 -15.66 -7.42 16.87
CA LEU A 450 -16.22 -7.84 15.58
C LEU A 450 -17.04 -9.14 15.73
N LEU A 451 -16.45 -10.18 16.33
CA LEU A 451 -17.11 -11.46 16.52
C LEU A 451 -18.33 -11.34 17.42
N LYS A 452 -18.21 -10.60 18.52
CA LYS A 452 -19.32 -10.32 19.44
C LYS A 452 -20.48 -9.62 18.74
N GLN A 453 -20.20 -8.53 18.01
CA GLN A 453 -21.21 -7.74 17.32
C GLN A 453 -21.91 -8.55 16.22
N LEU A 454 -21.17 -9.42 15.54
CA LEU A 454 -21.72 -10.30 14.52
C LEU A 454 -22.37 -11.57 15.07
N GLY A 455 -22.20 -11.89 16.36
CA GLY A 455 -22.71 -13.11 16.97
C GLY A 455 -22.01 -14.37 16.45
N VAL A 456 -20.73 -14.26 16.11
CA VAL A 456 -19.88 -15.37 15.66
C VAL A 456 -19.07 -15.88 16.85
N ALA A 457 -19.01 -17.19 17.04
CA ALA A 457 -18.12 -17.82 18.02
C ALA A 457 -16.66 -17.79 17.51
N GLU A 458 -15.71 -17.74 18.44
CA GLU A 458 -14.28 -17.89 18.13
C GLU A 458 -13.93 -19.24 17.52
#